data_b4a47f3cd5ee70f0a44513525338a28f
#
_entry.id   b4a47f3cd5ee70f0a44513525338a28f
#
_cell.length_a   1.000
_cell.length_b   1.000
_cell.length_c   1.000
_cell.angle_alpha   90.00
_cell.angle_beta   90.00
_cell.angle_gamma   90.00
#
_symmetry.space_group_name_H-M   'P 1'
#
loop_
_entity.id
_entity.type
_entity.pdbx_description
1 polymer ?
#
loop_
_entity_poly.entity_id
_entity_poly.type
_entity_poly.pdbx_seq_one_letter_code
_entity_poly.pdbx_strand_id
1 'polypeptide(L)'
;LVDLRELLTQTQGKDIDIYTHGDLLIAHAFRAFEKNENLKGHYGDCSENCILDFATFPGAIILTRNSYQNIEYLYRGRLFTMDDLKPNGVVKLEGNDFSPLINSALNAKGFAKGRTYPDVKIGCNLPELAQKFDKLVEDISNGKIEKLLIIGHSNGGFSQSEYFSQLFKHLGRKTFVLSFSQSVKSEIGLTINLANNLPSIYSVLKELFSRIPITSDKLSIVIARCDVISIAHMISLKKKGAKKIFLSNCQ
;
A
#
# COMPACT_ATOMS: atom_id res chain seq x y z
N LEU A 1 -2.71 8.35 -7.74
CA LEU A 1 -3.03 9.58 -7.00
C LEU A 1 -3.49 10.73 -7.91
N VAL A 2 -2.92 10.84 -9.12
CA VAL A 2 -3.32 11.88 -10.08
C VAL A 2 -4.78 11.69 -10.50
N ASP A 3 -5.15 10.48 -10.91
CA ASP A 3 -6.52 10.14 -11.32
C ASP A 3 -7.53 10.35 -10.16
N LEU A 4 -7.14 9.98 -8.93
CA LEU A 4 -7.98 10.23 -7.75
C LEU A 4 -8.22 11.72 -7.51
N ARG A 5 -7.18 12.55 -7.63
CA ARG A 5 -7.31 14.00 -7.49
C ARG A 5 -8.26 14.59 -8.51
N GLU A 6 -8.16 14.15 -9.74
CA GLU A 6 -9.01 14.61 -10.83
C GLU A 6 -10.48 14.18 -10.61
N LEU A 7 -10.70 12.93 -10.21
CA LEU A 7 -12.03 12.43 -9.86
C LEU A 7 -12.65 13.24 -8.70
N LEU A 8 -11.88 13.50 -7.64
CA LEU A 8 -12.33 14.31 -6.50
C LEU A 8 -12.71 15.73 -6.93
N THR A 9 -11.98 16.32 -7.86
CA THR A 9 -12.30 17.64 -8.42
C THR A 9 -13.63 17.61 -9.18
N GLN A 10 -13.87 16.59 -10.01
CA GLN A 10 -15.09 16.49 -10.81
C GLN A 10 -16.32 16.04 -10.03
N THR A 11 -16.12 15.48 -8.84
CA THR A 11 -17.21 15.08 -7.94
C THR A 11 -17.52 16.11 -6.85
N GLN A 12 -16.76 17.19 -6.78
CA GLN A 12 -16.98 18.25 -5.79
C GLN A 12 -18.40 18.82 -5.89
N GLY A 13 -19.09 18.89 -4.75
CA GLY A 13 -20.49 19.38 -4.67
C GLY A 13 -21.53 18.40 -5.24
N LYS A 14 -21.16 17.18 -5.59
CA LYS A 14 -22.09 16.11 -5.97
C LYS A 14 -22.33 15.19 -4.77
N ASP A 15 -23.52 14.59 -4.72
CA ASP A 15 -23.90 13.59 -3.69
C ASP A 15 -23.27 12.23 -4.01
N ILE A 16 -21.95 12.18 -3.93
CA ILE A 16 -21.13 10.98 -4.21
C ILE A 16 -20.08 10.83 -3.13
N ASP A 17 -20.07 9.69 -2.46
CA ASP A 17 -19.03 9.26 -1.55
C ASP A 17 -17.98 8.42 -2.29
N ILE A 18 -16.71 8.76 -2.12
CA ILE A 18 -15.58 8.08 -2.73
C ILE A 18 -14.82 7.30 -1.67
N TYR A 19 -14.54 6.06 -1.98
CA TYR A 19 -13.71 5.17 -1.18
C TYR A 19 -12.51 4.71 -1.98
N THR A 20 -11.34 4.77 -1.40
CA THR A 20 -10.14 4.16 -1.99
C THR A 20 -10.13 2.65 -1.74
N HIS A 21 -9.34 1.91 -2.52
CA HIS A 21 -9.11 0.49 -2.35
C HIS A 21 -7.63 0.17 -2.56
N GLY A 22 -7.11 -0.83 -1.85
CA GLY A 22 -5.76 -1.35 -2.02
C GLY A 22 -4.66 -0.31 -1.80
N ASP A 23 -3.70 -0.26 -2.70
CA ASP A 23 -2.54 0.64 -2.58
C ASP A 23 -2.89 2.14 -2.59
N LEU A 24 -4.15 2.50 -2.98
CA LEU A 24 -4.63 3.88 -2.85
C LEU A 24 -4.92 4.30 -1.40
N LEU A 25 -4.83 3.40 -0.42
CA LEU A 25 -4.88 3.75 0.99
C LEU A 25 -3.89 4.90 1.34
N ILE A 26 -2.75 4.95 0.66
CA ILE A 26 -1.74 6.01 0.88
C ILE A 26 -2.29 7.43 0.62
N ALA A 27 -3.36 7.59 -0.17
CA ALA A 27 -3.96 8.90 -0.43
C ALA A 27 -4.34 9.60 0.88
N HIS A 28 -4.83 8.85 1.87
CA HIS A 28 -5.25 9.37 3.17
C HIS A 28 -4.08 9.91 4.03
N ALA A 29 -2.83 9.65 3.65
CA ALA A 29 -1.64 10.20 4.31
C ALA A 29 -1.19 11.55 3.72
N PHE A 30 -1.76 11.99 2.60
CA PHE A 30 -1.37 13.22 1.94
C PHE A 30 -2.32 14.37 2.25
N ARG A 31 -1.78 15.48 2.77
CA ARG A 31 -2.56 16.71 3.06
C ARG A 31 -3.38 17.22 1.87
N ALA A 32 -2.96 16.92 0.65
CA ALA A 32 -3.67 17.30 -0.56
C ALA A 32 -5.08 16.70 -0.66
N PHE A 33 -5.33 15.59 0.04
CA PHE A 33 -6.62 14.89 0.04
C PHE A 33 -7.44 15.12 1.32
N GLU A 34 -6.81 15.62 2.39
CA GLU A 34 -7.43 15.76 3.73
C GLU A 34 -8.71 16.60 3.73
N LYS A 35 -8.80 17.61 2.86
CA LYS A 35 -9.95 18.55 2.81
C LYS A 35 -11.04 18.14 1.83
N ASN A 36 -10.95 16.97 1.20
CA ASN A 36 -11.95 16.52 0.26
C ASN A 36 -13.08 15.80 0.99
N GLU A 37 -14.20 16.49 1.14
CA GLU A 37 -15.38 15.97 1.85
C GLU A 37 -15.95 14.70 1.22
N ASN A 38 -15.79 14.52 -0.10
CA ASN A 38 -16.23 13.35 -0.83
C ASN A 38 -15.35 12.11 -0.58
N LEU A 39 -14.12 12.27 -0.10
CA LEU A 39 -13.24 11.13 0.21
C LEU A 39 -13.55 10.61 1.62
N LYS A 40 -14.46 9.63 1.71
CA LYS A 40 -14.99 9.14 2.99
C LYS A 40 -14.12 8.11 3.70
N GLY A 41 -13.38 7.31 2.95
CA GLY A 41 -12.58 6.27 3.58
C GLY A 41 -11.95 5.28 2.63
N HIS A 42 -11.60 4.13 3.18
CA HIS A 42 -10.95 3.04 2.47
C HIS A 42 -11.80 1.77 2.56
N TYR A 43 -11.98 1.08 1.44
CA TYR A 43 -12.85 -0.09 1.33
C TYR A 43 -12.06 -1.32 0.89
N GLY A 44 -11.45 -2.01 1.82
CA GLY A 44 -10.68 -3.21 1.55
C GLY A 44 -9.27 -2.98 0.98
N ASP A 45 -8.54 -4.06 0.81
CA ASP A 45 -7.17 -4.02 0.32
C ASP A 45 -6.94 -4.91 -0.92
N CYS A 46 -5.74 -4.84 -1.51
CA CYS A 46 -5.38 -5.60 -2.71
C CYS A 46 -5.10 -7.08 -2.45
N SER A 47 -5.49 -7.62 -1.31
CA SER A 47 -5.19 -8.98 -0.93
C SER A 47 -6.18 -10.00 -1.53
N GLU A 48 -6.21 -11.16 -0.92
CA GLU A 48 -7.05 -12.31 -1.29
C GLU A 48 -8.55 -12.00 -1.35
N ASN A 49 -9.01 -10.90 -0.74
CA ASN A 49 -10.43 -10.51 -0.65
C ASN A 49 -10.90 -9.53 -1.72
N CYS A 50 -10.04 -9.11 -2.64
CA CYS A 50 -10.36 -8.08 -3.65
C CYS A 50 -11.64 -8.39 -4.44
N ILE A 51 -11.86 -9.65 -4.82
CA ILE A 51 -13.07 -10.08 -5.55
C ILE A 51 -14.31 -9.86 -4.69
N LEU A 52 -14.25 -10.22 -3.40
CA LEU A 52 -15.36 -10.05 -2.46
C LEU A 52 -15.63 -8.57 -2.19
N ASP A 53 -14.58 -7.79 -2.02
CA ASP A 53 -14.67 -6.33 -1.83
C ASP A 53 -15.41 -5.69 -3.01
N PHE A 54 -15.01 -5.99 -4.23
CA PHE A 54 -15.65 -5.44 -5.43
C PHE A 54 -17.07 -5.97 -5.64
N ALA A 55 -17.33 -7.23 -5.33
CA ALA A 55 -18.66 -7.81 -5.44
C ALA A 55 -19.66 -7.19 -4.46
N THR A 56 -19.21 -6.87 -3.25
CA THR A 56 -20.05 -6.32 -2.16
C THR A 56 -20.12 -4.79 -2.14
N PHE A 57 -19.20 -4.09 -2.79
CA PHE A 57 -19.28 -2.64 -2.92
C PHE A 57 -20.51 -2.23 -3.75
N PRO A 58 -21.38 -1.36 -3.27
CA PRO A 58 -22.68 -1.09 -3.91
C PRO A 58 -22.63 -0.05 -5.04
N GLY A 59 -21.50 0.60 -5.27
CA GLY A 59 -21.31 1.69 -6.21
C GLY A 59 -20.59 1.32 -7.49
N ALA A 60 -20.31 2.31 -8.33
CA ALA A 60 -19.42 2.19 -9.46
C ALA A 60 -17.97 2.03 -8.99
N ILE A 61 -17.17 1.26 -9.74
CA ILE A 61 -15.78 0.93 -9.41
C ILE A 61 -14.89 1.40 -10.55
N ILE A 62 -13.81 2.11 -10.23
CA ILE A 62 -12.81 2.51 -11.21
C ILE A 62 -11.45 1.90 -10.88
N LEU A 63 -10.82 1.29 -11.89
CA LEU A 63 -9.41 0.93 -11.86
C LEU A 63 -8.60 2.08 -12.45
N THR A 64 -7.71 2.66 -11.65
CA THR A 64 -6.79 3.70 -12.11
C THR A 64 -5.75 3.13 -13.07
N ARG A 65 -4.97 3.99 -13.74
CA ARG A 65 -3.91 3.58 -14.68
C ARG A 65 -2.94 2.63 -14.01
N ASN A 66 -2.51 1.61 -14.75
CA ASN A 66 -1.62 0.54 -14.30
C ASN A 66 -2.23 -0.38 -13.21
N SER A 67 -3.54 -0.37 -13.07
CA SER A 67 -4.26 -1.29 -12.18
C SER A 67 -4.93 -2.35 -13.01
N TYR A 68 -4.40 -3.56 -12.99
CA TYR A 68 -5.04 -4.74 -13.57
C TYR A 68 -5.56 -5.64 -12.45
N GLN A 69 -6.82 -6.00 -12.52
CA GLN A 69 -7.45 -6.94 -11.61
C GLN A 69 -8.16 -8.03 -12.40
N ASN A 70 -8.18 -9.24 -11.89
CA ASN A 70 -9.05 -10.27 -12.42
C ASN A 70 -10.49 -9.80 -12.33
N ILE A 71 -11.21 -9.83 -13.46
CA ILE A 71 -12.54 -9.29 -13.54
C ILE A 71 -13.54 -10.41 -13.47
N GLU A 72 -14.26 -10.42 -12.36
CA GLU A 72 -15.33 -11.34 -12.12
C GLU A 72 -16.66 -10.84 -12.71
N TYR A 73 -17.47 -11.75 -13.10
CA TYR A 73 -18.79 -11.48 -13.66
C TYR A 73 -19.66 -10.63 -12.73
N LEU A 74 -19.53 -10.81 -11.41
CA LEU A 74 -20.37 -10.19 -10.38
C LEU A 74 -20.34 -8.66 -10.35
N TYR A 75 -19.26 -8.04 -10.78
CA TYR A 75 -19.09 -6.57 -10.74
C TYR A 75 -18.71 -5.94 -12.07
N ARG A 76 -18.57 -6.74 -13.14
CA ARG A 76 -18.12 -6.28 -14.45
C ARG A 76 -18.95 -5.13 -15.02
N GLY A 77 -20.28 -5.17 -14.86
CA GLY A 77 -21.20 -4.17 -15.42
C GLY A 77 -21.12 -2.78 -14.77
N ARG A 78 -20.39 -2.63 -13.68
CA ARG A 78 -20.17 -1.36 -12.97
C ARG A 78 -18.69 -1.03 -12.79
N LEU A 79 -17.84 -1.70 -13.56
CA LEU A 79 -16.39 -1.51 -13.55
C LEU A 79 -15.99 -0.61 -14.70
N PHE A 80 -15.15 0.37 -14.37
CA PHE A 80 -14.54 1.33 -15.29
C PHE A 80 -13.02 1.22 -15.21
N THR A 81 -12.33 1.60 -16.27
CA THR A 81 -10.87 1.62 -16.29
C THR A 81 -10.35 2.83 -17.05
N MET A 82 -9.17 3.29 -16.67
CA MET A 82 -8.39 4.30 -17.40
C MET A 82 -7.26 3.67 -18.23
N ASP A 83 -7.13 2.34 -18.21
CA ASP A 83 -6.09 1.61 -18.93
C ASP A 83 -6.57 1.23 -20.35
N ASP A 84 -5.63 1.20 -21.31
CA ASP A 84 -5.88 0.73 -22.67
C ASP A 84 -6.16 -0.77 -22.72
N LEU A 85 -5.54 -1.52 -21.83
CA LEU A 85 -5.76 -2.96 -21.65
C LEU A 85 -7.04 -3.17 -20.83
N LYS A 86 -8.18 -3.13 -21.50
CA LYS A 86 -9.47 -3.38 -20.84
C LYS A 86 -9.99 -4.77 -21.16
N PRO A 87 -10.51 -5.49 -20.17
CA PRO A 87 -11.27 -6.72 -20.40
C PRO A 87 -12.63 -6.44 -21.07
N ASN A 88 -13.19 -7.45 -21.72
CA ASN A 88 -14.51 -7.33 -22.34
C ASN A 88 -15.59 -6.97 -21.31
N GLY A 89 -16.45 -6.02 -21.66
CA GLY A 89 -17.54 -5.54 -20.81
C GLY A 89 -17.17 -4.50 -19.77
N VAL A 90 -15.91 -4.06 -19.72
CA VAL A 90 -15.45 -2.93 -18.89
C VAL A 90 -15.48 -1.64 -19.71
N VAL A 91 -15.98 -0.57 -19.14
CA VAL A 91 -16.02 0.74 -19.78
C VAL A 91 -14.69 1.45 -19.60
N LYS A 92 -13.99 1.76 -20.69
CA LYS A 92 -12.81 2.62 -20.65
C LYS A 92 -13.25 4.08 -20.61
N LEU A 93 -12.66 4.84 -19.71
CA LEU A 93 -12.81 6.29 -19.67
C LEU A 93 -11.77 6.95 -20.59
N GLU A 94 -12.20 7.95 -21.34
CA GLU A 94 -11.31 8.65 -22.27
C GLU A 94 -10.72 9.90 -21.60
N GLY A 95 -9.40 10.02 -21.70
CA GLY A 95 -8.68 11.13 -21.10
C GLY A 95 -8.89 11.24 -19.58
N ASN A 96 -9.38 12.39 -19.16
CA ASN A 96 -9.75 12.67 -17.75
C ASN A 96 -11.25 12.93 -17.60
N ASP A 97 -12.09 12.41 -18.49
CA ASP A 97 -13.55 12.53 -18.37
C ASP A 97 -14.13 11.41 -17.53
N PHE A 98 -14.51 11.72 -16.30
CA PHE A 98 -15.16 10.79 -15.37
C PHE A 98 -16.70 10.82 -15.45
N SER A 99 -17.30 11.56 -16.38
CA SER A 99 -18.75 11.68 -16.48
C SER A 99 -19.49 10.35 -16.57
N PRO A 100 -19.04 9.33 -17.34
CA PRO A 100 -19.72 8.02 -17.36
C PRO A 100 -19.70 7.31 -16.01
N LEU A 101 -18.57 7.38 -15.29
CA LEU A 101 -18.41 6.82 -13.94
C LEU A 101 -19.31 7.56 -12.94
N ILE A 102 -19.31 8.90 -12.97
CA ILE A 102 -20.10 9.77 -12.10
C ILE A 102 -21.59 9.49 -12.28
N ASN A 103 -22.07 9.39 -13.52
CA ASN A 103 -23.45 9.04 -13.81
C ASN A 103 -23.83 7.66 -13.29
N SER A 104 -22.93 6.69 -13.43
CA SER A 104 -23.13 5.35 -12.88
C SER A 104 -23.20 5.37 -11.34
N ALA A 105 -22.36 6.17 -10.69
CA ALA A 105 -22.36 6.31 -9.23
C ALA A 105 -23.65 6.97 -8.71
N LEU A 106 -24.11 8.04 -9.36
CA LEU A 106 -25.35 8.74 -8.99
C LEU A 106 -26.60 7.84 -9.11
N ASN A 107 -26.59 6.87 -10.01
CA ASN A 107 -27.68 5.91 -10.18
C ASN A 107 -27.52 4.66 -9.30
N ALA A 108 -26.44 4.53 -8.55
CA ALA A 108 -26.21 3.40 -7.66
C ALA A 108 -27.02 3.53 -6.37
N LYS A 109 -27.36 2.38 -5.76
CA LYS A 109 -28.16 2.36 -4.52
C LYS A 109 -27.38 2.84 -3.29
N GLY A 110 -26.06 2.87 -3.36
CA GLY A 110 -25.21 3.16 -2.22
C GLY A 110 -25.29 2.12 -1.09
N PHE A 111 -24.70 2.44 0.05
CA PHE A 111 -24.76 1.59 1.24
C PHE A 111 -26.10 1.70 1.95
N ALA A 112 -26.75 0.57 2.20
CA ALA A 112 -28.02 0.54 2.94
C ALA A 112 -27.85 0.89 4.43
N LYS A 113 -26.67 0.59 5.00
CA LYS A 113 -26.31 0.88 6.40
C LYS A 113 -24.84 1.27 6.48
N GLY A 114 -24.53 2.32 7.23
CA GLY A 114 -23.18 2.65 7.59
C GLY A 114 -22.56 1.58 8.51
N ARG A 115 -21.27 1.38 8.37
CA ARG A 115 -20.46 0.57 9.30
C ARG A 115 -19.26 1.41 9.74
N THR A 116 -18.97 1.37 11.03
CA THR A 116 -17.78 1.99 11.59
C THR A 116 -16.70 0.93 11.77
N TYR A 117 -15.52 1.19 11.25
CA TYR A 117 -14.34 0.37 11.41
C TYR A 117 -13.29 1.13 12.23
N PRO A 118 -12.40 0.42 12.93
CA PRO A 118 -11.30 1.07 13.63
C PRO A 118 -10.43 1.90 12.68
N ASP A 119 -9.97 3.04 13.16
CA ASP A 119 -9.04 3.88 12.42
C ASP A 119 -7.71 3.16 12.20
N VAL A 120 -7.15 3.34 11.02
CA VAL A 120 -5.87 2.78 10.64
C VAL A 120 -4.85 3.90 10.49
N LYS A 121 -3.76 3.81 11.27
CA LYS A 121 -2.65 4.76 11.13
C LYS A 121 -1.90 4.50 9.83
N ILE A 122 -1.82 5.53 8.97
CA ILE A 122 -1.10 5.50 7.71
C ILE A 122 -0.15 6.69 7.59
N GLY A 123 0.95 6.49 6.86
CA GLY A 123 1.96 7.51 6.69
C GLY A 123 2.91 7.62 7.87
N CYS A 124 3.79 8.60 7.83
CA CYS A 124 4.70 8.93 8.91
C CYS A 124 5.01 10.43 8.91
N ASN A 125 5.30 10.94 10.09
CA ASN A 125 5.89 12.27 10.25
C ASN A 125 7.42 12.12 10.11
N LEU A 126 8.01 12.76 9.08
CA LEU A 126 9.45 12.67 8.82
C LEU A 126 10.33 13.15 9.97
N PRO A 127 10.06 14.29 10.66
CA PRO A 127 10.80 14.71 11.84
C PRO A 127 10.79 13.69 12.99
N GLU A 128 9.63 13.09 13.29
CA GLU A 128 9.55 12.04 14.32
C GLU A 128 10.29 10.77 13.91
N LEU A 129 10.23 10.46 12.62
CA LEU A 129 10.94 9.30 12.06
C LEU A 129 12.44 9.49 12.13
N ALA A 130 12.94 10.70 11.85
CA ALA A 130 14.35 11.05 11.99
C ALA A 130 14.86 10.79 13.40
N GLN A 131 14.13 11.23 14.44
CA GLN A 131 14.50 10.95 15.83
C GLN A 131 14.57 9.46 16.16
N LYS A 132 13.66 8.66 15.61
CA LYS A 132 13.69 7.18 15.78
C LYS A 132 14.91 6.56 15.08
N PHE A 133 15.30 7.10 13.94
CA PHE A 133 16.49 6.65 13.23
C PHE A 133 17.78 7.09 13.93
N ASP A 134 17.84 8.27 14.54
CA ASP A 134 18.98 8.70 15.37
C ASP A 134 19.18 7.73 16.54
N LYS A 135 18.10 7.33 17.22
CA LYS A 135 18.18 6.31 18.27
C LYS A 135 18.64 4.95 17.73
N LEU A 136 18.19 4.54 16.53
CA LEU A 136 18.64 3.32 15.89
C LEU A 136 20.14 3.36 15.57
N VAL A 137 20.65 4.50 15.11
CA VAL A 137 22.10 4.73 14.88
C VAL A 137 22.89 4.55 16.19
N GLU A 138 22.41 5.12 17.28
CA GLU A 138 23.01 4.96 18.61
C GLU A 138 23.05 3.47 19.03
N ASP A 139 21.92 2.76 18.90
CA ASP A 139 21.82 1.35 19.26
C ASP A 139 22.73 0.44 18.38
N ILE A 140 22.94 0.80 17.11
CA ILE A 140 23.90 0.14 16.24
C ILE A 140 25.35 0.42 16.68
N SER A 141 25.65 1.67 17.00
CA SER A 141 27.00 2.08 17.43
C SER A 141 27.39 1.43 18.76
N ASN A 142 26.43 1.24 19.65
CA ASN A 142 26.62 0.58 20.94
C ASN A 142 26.56 -0.96 20.88
N GLY A 143 26.43 -1.55 19.67
CA GLY A 143 26.37 -3.00 19.48
C GLY A 143 25.11 -3.69 20.01
N LYS A 144 24.06 -2.93 20.35
CA LYS A 144 22.75 -3.48 20.71
C LYS A 144 22.04 -4.05 19.48
N ILE A 145 22.20 -3.39 18.33
CA ILE A 145 21.67 -3.82 17.03
C ILE A 145 22.84 -4.12 16.10
N GLU A 146 22.83 -5.31 15.53
CA GLU A 146 23.87 -5.78 14.60
C GLU A 146 23.33 -6.04 13.20
N LYS A 147 22.03 -6.28 13.07
CA LYS A 147 21.38 -6.64 11.82
C LYS A 147 20.13 -5.80 11.60
N LEU A 148 19.87 -5.44 10.35
CA LEU A 148 18.66 -4.77 9.92
C LEU A 148 17.89 -5.66 8.94
N LEU A 149 16.63 -5.94 9.27
CA LEU A 149 15.69 -6.62 8.40
C LEU A 149 14.65 -5.62 7.91
N ILE A 150 14.57 -5.41 6.62
CA ILE A 150 13.55 -4.56 5.99
C ILE A 150 12.51 -5.46 5.34
N ILE A 151 11.23 -5.23 5.64
CA ILE A 151 10.10 -5.96 5.05
C ILE A 151 9.20 -4.97 4.32
N GLY A 152 9.02 -5.21 3.03
CA GLY A 152 8.19 -4.36 2.19
C GLY A 152 7.33 -5.16 1.20
N HIS A 153 6.43 -4.48 0.51
CA HIS A 153 5.57 -5.06 -0.51
C HIS A 153 4.78 -6.29 -0.01
N SER A 154 4.01 -6.12 1.05
CA SER A 154 3.17 -7.18 1.61
C SER A 154 1.80 -7.22 0.91
N ASN A 155 1.27 -8.43 0.72
CA ASN A 155 -0.12 -8.64 0.27
C ASN A 155 -1.16 -8.39 1.37
N GLY A 156 -0.74 -8.32 2.64
CA GLY A 156 -1.64 -8.11 3.76
C GLY A 156 -2.44 -9.34 4.21
N GLY A 157 -2.31 -10.49 3.56
CA GLY A 157 -3.05 -11.69 3.87
C GLY A 157 -2.75 -12.30 5.25
N PHE A 158 -3.70 -13.09 5.77
CA PHE A 158 -3.57 -13.76 7.07
C PHE A 158 -2.38 -14.74 7.10
N SER A 159 -2.21 -15.54 6.06
CA SER A 159 -1.11 -16.50 5.90
C SER A 159 0.26 -15.82 5.97
N GLN A 160 0.36 -14.63 5.40
CA GLN A 160 1.59 -13.85 5.42
C GLN A 160 1.88 -13.26 6.81
N SER A 161 0.85 -12.80 7.51
CA SER A 161 0.98 -12.34 8.90
C SER A 161 1.48 -13.45 9.81
N GLU A 162 0.94 -14.67 9.68
CA GLU A 162 1.38 -15.84 10.44
C GLU A 162 2.84 -16.21 10.12
N TYR A 163 3.23 -16.23 8.84
CA TYR A 163 4.61 -16.47 8.43
C TYR A 163 5.59 -15.50 9.10
N PHE A 164 5.30 -14.19 9.07
CA PHE A 164 6.18 -13.21 9.70
C PHE A 164 6.19 -13.32 11.23
N SER A 165 5.07 -13.64 11.85
CA SER A 165 5.00 -13.93 13.29
C SER A 165 5.93 -15.08 13.68
N GLN A 166 5.98 -16.14 12.88
CA GLN A 166 6.89 -17.25 13.12
C GLN A 166 8.35 -16.84 12.86
N LEU A 167 8.61 -16.13 11.74
CA LEU A 167 9.96 -15.62 11.44
C LEU A 167 10.52 -14.80 12.59
N PHE A 168 9.72 -13.90 13.19
CA PHE A 168 10.17 -13.02 14.27
C PHE A 168 10.59 -13.78 15.53
N LYS A 169 9.98 -14.92 15.83
CA LYS A 169 10.38 -15.79 16.95
C LYS A 169 11.79 -16.35 16.79
N HIS A 170 12.29 -16.47 15.56
CA HIS A 170 13.60 -17.02 15.24
C HIS A 170 14.65 -15.94 14.97
N LEU A 171 14.28 -14.65 14.97
CA LEU A 171 15.26 -13.58 14.82
C LEU A 171 16.10 -13.42 16.08
N GLY A 172 17.40 -13.23 15.90
CA GLY A 172 18.31 -12.91 16.98
C GLY A 172 17.94 -11.57 17.64
N ARG A 173 18.13 -11.46 18.97
CA ARG A 173 17.82 -10.26 19.77
C ARG A 173 18.47 -8.95 19.30
N LYS A 174 19.52 -9.04 18.50
CA LYS A 174 20.23 -7.90 17.92
C LYS A 174 19.80 -7.55 16.50
N THR A 175 18.61 -8.00 16.10
CA THR A 175 18.03 -7.68 14.79
C THR A 175 16.93 -6.63 14.96
N PHE A 176 17.07 -5.50 14.26
CA PHE A 176 15.99 -4.51 14.15
C PHE A 176 15.17 -4.79 12.89
N VAL A 177 13.85 -4.77 13.03
CA VAL A 177 12.92 -4.98 11.92
C VAL A 177 12.28 -3.65 11.53
N LEU A 178 12.43 -3.25 10.27
CA LEU A 178 11.68 -2.15 9.67
C LEU A 178 10.66 -2.73 8.71
N SER A 179 9.38 -2.62 9.04
CA SER A 179 8.29 -3.09 8.19
C SER A 179 7.51 -1.94 7.57
N PHE A 180 7.22 -2.04 6.28
CA PHE A 180 6.32 -1.15 5.56
C PHE A 180 4.91 -1.72 5.37
N SER A 181 4.62 -2.82 6.02
CA SER A 181 3.33 -3.51 5.94
C SER A 181 2.58 -3.44 7.25
N GLN A 182 1.30 -3.11 7.20
CA GLN A 182 0.42 -3.13 8.36
C GLN A 182 0.20 -4.54 8.92
N SER A 183 0.23 -5.55 8.07
CA SER A 183 0.04 -6.96 8.45
C SER A 183 1.23 -7.53 9.20
N VAL A 184 2.37 -6.86 9.14
CA VAL A 184 3.63 -7.30 9.72
C VAL A 184 3.96 -6.42 10.92
N LYS A 185 3.43 -6.76 12.08
CA LYS A 185 3.76 -6.07 13.35
C LYS A 185 4.92 -6.79 14.02
N SER A 186 6.00 -6.07 14.24
CA SER A 186 7.15 -6.58 14.99
C SER A 186 7.28 -5.82 16.31
N GLU A 187 7.43 -6.55 17.41
CA GLU A 187 7.73 -5.98 18.74
C GLU A 187 9.17 -5.46 18.84
N ILE A 188 10.05 -5.93 17.96
CA ILE A 188 11.50 -5.62 17.97
C ILE A 188 11.89 -4.62 16.87
N GLY A 189 11.02 -3.71 16.53
CA GLY A 189 11.31 -2.78 15.45
C GLY A 189 10.29 -1.67 15.26
N LEU A 190 10.20 -1.22 14.03
CA LEU A 190 9.32 -0.13 13.61
C LEU A 190 8.44 -0.56 12.43
N THR A 191 7.15 -0.39 12.56
CA THR A 191 6.21 -0.58 11.46
C THR A 191 5.68 0.78 10.99
N ILE A 192 5.80 1.03 9.69
CA ILE A 192 5.31 2.24 9.02
C ILE A 192 4.39 1.80 7.87
N ASN A 193 3.10 1.99 8.02
CA ASN A 193 2.17 1.68 6.95
C ASN A 193 2.25 2.75 5.85
N LEU A 194 2.77 2.38 4.69
CA LEU A 194 2.84 3.24 3.50
C LEU A 194 2.03 2.68 2.32
N ALA A 195 1.14 1.72 2.57
CA ALA A 195 0.26 1.10 1.56
C ALA A 195 1.04 0.69 0.29
N ASN A 196 2.20 0.06 0.45
CA ASN A 196 3.09 -0.35 -0.64
C ASN A 196 3.51 0.78 -1.61
N ASN A 197 3.31 2.04 -1.24
CA ASN A 197 3.67 3.18 -2.08
C ASN A 197 5.20 3.33 -2.17
N LEU A 198 5.75 2.92 -3.29
CA LEU A 198 7.20 2.87 -3.52
C LEU A 198 7.91 4.21 -3.36
N PRO A 199 7.43 5.33 -3.92
CA PRO A 199 8.06 6.63 -3.72
C PRO A 199 8.19 6.98 -2.24
N SER A 200 7.16 6.71 -1.43
CA SER A 200 7.17 6.96 0.01
C SER A 200 8.14 6.02 0.74
N ILE A 201 8.14 4.72 0.38
CA ILE A 201 9.09 3.74 0.92
C ILE A 201 10.53 4.16 0.62
N TYR A 202 10.84 4.54 -0.63
CA TYR A 202 12.18 5.00 -0.99
C TYR A 202 12.59 6.29 -0.27
N SER A 203 11.66 7.20 -0.02
CA SER A 203 11.95 8.40 0.75
C SER A 203 12.36 8.07 2.18
N VAL A 204 11.64 7.15 2.82
CA VAL A 204 11.97 6.65 4.17
C VAL A 204 13.30 5.90 4.17
N LEU A 205 13.53 5.02 3.19
CA LEU A 205 14.79 4.29 3.07
C LEU A 205 15.99 5.21 2.80
N LYS A 206 15.80 6.25 1.99
CA LYS A 206 16.84 7.27 1.75
C LYS A 206 17.22 7.98 3.05
N GLU A 207 16.24 8.39 3.84
CA GLU A 207 16.46 9.01 5.14
C GLU A 207 17.18 8.05 6.11
N LEU A 208 16.75 6.80 6.15
CA LEU A 208 17.39 5.76 6.96
C LEU A 208 18.88 5.56 6.58
N PHE A 209 19.14 5.30 5.30
CA PHE A 209 20.49 4.97 4.83
C PHE A 209 21.46 6.16 4.79
N SER A 210 20.94 7.40 4.82
CA SER A 210 21.80 8.58 5.01
C SER A 210 22.39 8.67 6.42
N ARG A 211 21.82 7.96 7.39
CA ARG A 211 22.19 8.01 8.81
C ARG A 211 22.90 6.76 9.31
N ILE A 212 22.55 5.59 8.77
CA ILE A 212 22.99 4.30 9.29
C ILE A 212 24.23 3.79 8.55
N PRO A 213 25.36 3.55 9.26
CA PRO A 213 26.57 2.95 8.69
C PRO A 213 26.43 1.42 8.60
N ILE A 214 25.33 0.91 8.08
CA ILE A 214 25.13 -0.54 7.91
C ILE A 214 25.77 -1.02 6.60
N THR A 215 26.59 -2.03 6.70
CA THR A 215 27.18 -2.72 5.56
C THR A 215 26.15 -3.68 4.94
N SER A 216 26.29 -3.94 3.64
CA SER A 216 25.33 -4.76 2.89
C SER A 216 25.23 -6.23 3.37
N ASP A 217 26.22 -6.72 4.13
CA ASP A 217 26.21 -8.05 4.73
C ASP A 217 25.35 -8.14 6.01
N LYS A 218 25.10 -7.02 6.68
CA LYS A 218 24.23 -6.91 7.87
C LYS A 218 22.80 -6.50 7.53
N LEU A 219 22.54 -6.16 6.26
CA LEU A 219 21.23 -5.78 5.75
C LEU A 219 20.56 -6.96 5.05
N SER A 220 19.36 -7.29 5.46
CA SER A 220 18.47 -8.24 4.76
C SER A 220 17.18 -7.53 4.35
N ILE A 221 16.72 -7.80 3.13
CA ILE A 221 15.50 -7.22 2.59
C ILE A 221 14.55 -8.37 2.22
N VAL A 222 13.33 -8.32 2.69
CA VAL A 222 12.26 -9.25 2.30
C VAL A 222 11.23 -8.48 1.50
N ILE A 223 11.00 -8.91 0.28
CA ILE A 223 9.89 -8.46 -0.56
C ILE A 223 8.79 -9.49 -0.41
N ALA A 224 7.72 -9.10 0.23
CA ALA A 224 6.65 -9.99 0.66
C ALA A 224 5.47 -10.03 -0.34
N ARG A 225 5.76 -9.80 -1.61
CA ARG A 225 4.81 -9.87 -2.71
C ARG A 225 5.55 -10.35 -3.96
N CYS A 226 4.90 -11.16 -4.79
CA CYS A 226 5.51 -11.69 -6.01
C CYS A 226 4.70 -11.25 -7.23
N ASP A 227 5.02 -10.08 -7.72
CA ASP A 227 4.51 -9.52 -8.97
C ASP A 227 5.64 -8.90 -9.79
N VAL A 228 5.32 -8.45 -10.99
CA VAL A 228 6.31 -7.84 -11.91
C VAL A 228 7.01 -6.65 -11.26
N ILE A 229 6.29 -5.84 -10.49
CA ILE A 229 6.85 -4.66 -9.79
C ILE A 229 7.83 -5.11 -8.72
N SER A 230 7.49 -6.11 -7.95
CA SER A 230 8.36 -6.69 -6.90
C SER A 230 9.64 -7.28 -7.48
N ILE A 231 9.56 -7.96 -8.62
CA ILE A 231 10.71 -8.50 -9.33
C ILE A 231 11.61 -7.37 -9.85
N ALA A 232 11.03 -6.35 -10.48
CA ALA A 232 11.77 -5.17 -10.95
C ALA A 232 12.48 -4.45 -9.79
N HIS A 233 11.83 -4.37 -8.64
CA HIS A 233 12.41 -3.86 -7.39
C HIS A 233 13.59 -4.67 -6.91
N MET A 234 13.45 -5.99 -6.86
CA MET A 234 14.55 -6.88 -6.46
C MET A 234 15.77 -6.67 -7.36
N ILE A 235 15.57 -6.58 -8.67
CA ILE A 235 16.65 -6.34 -9.63
C ILE A 235 17.30 -4.97 -9.38
N SER A 236 16.49 -3.93 -9.16
CA SER A 236 16.98 -2.58 -8.85
C SER A 236 17.80 -2.52 -7.57
N LEU A 237 17.35 -3.19 -6.51
CA LEU A 237 18.06 -3.27 -5.24
C LEU A 237 19.38 -4.05 -5.37
N LYS A 238 19.37 -5.15 -6.12
CA LYS A 238 20.63 -5.88 -6.44
C LYS A 238 21.63 -5.02 -7.19
N LYS A 239 21.17 -4.26 -8.20
CA LYS A 239 22.03 -3.32 -8.95
C LYS A 239 22.63 -2.23 -8.03
N LYS A 240 21.93 -1.85 -6.97
CA LYS A 240 22.41 -0.90 -5.96
C LYS A 240 23.30 -1.53 -4.87
N GLY A 241 23.63 -2.83 -5.00
CA GLY A 241 24.57 -3.51 -4.11
C GLY A 241 23.95 -4.27 -2.94
N ALA A 242 22.62 -4.39 -2.86
CA ALA A 242 21.98 -5.22 -1.84
C ALA A 242 22.27 -6.71 -2.10
N LYS A 243 22.86 -7.40 -1.10
CA LYS A 243 23.30 -8.79 -1.24
C LYS A 243 22.24 -9.81 -0.81
N LYS A 244 21.50 -9.52 0.27
CA LYS A 244 20.54 -10.44 0.88
C LYS A 244 19.13 -9.94 0.63
N ILE A 245 18.55 -10.36 -0.49
CA ILE A 245 17.17 -10.06 -0.85
C ILE A 245 16.41 -11.37 -0.98
N PHE A 246 15.29 -11.47 -0.30
CA PHE A 246 14.44 -12.64 -0.26
C PHE A 246 13.06 -12.26 -0.82
N LEU A 247 12.50 -13.13 -1.64
CA LEU A 247 11.08 -13.09 -1.98
C LEU A 247 10.36 -14.03 -1.03
N SER A 248 9.33 -13.53 -0.38
CA SER A 248 8.55 -14.30 0.58
C SER A 248 7.15 -14.51 0.04
N ASN A 249 6.72 -15.76 0.08
CA ASN A 249 5.34 -16.18 -0.18
C ASN A 249 4.77 -15.69 -1.52
N CYS A 250 5.20 -16.35 -2.58
CA CYS A 250 4.73 -16.13 -3.95
C CYS A 250 3.54 -17.06 -4.30
N GLN A 251 2.61 -17.28 -3.40
CA GLN A 251 1.37 -18.03 -3.67
C GLN A 251 0.24 -17.09 -4.04
#